data_2d9532d467c81df77237d7e3d35148ad
#
_entry.id   2d9532d467c81df77237d7e3d35148ad
#
_cell.length_a   1.000
_cell.length_b   1.000
_cell.length_c   1.000
_cell.angle_alpha   90.00
_cell.angle_beta   90.00
_cell.angle_gamma   90.00
#
_symmetry.space_group_name_H-M   'P 1'
#
loop_
_entity.id
_entity.type
_entity.pdbx_description
1 polymer ?
#
loop_
_entity_poly.entity_id
_entity_poly.type
_entity_poly.pdbx_seq_one_letter_code
_entity_poly.pdbx_strand_id
1 'polypeptide(L)'
;MARPLRIEAPGAWYHITARGNERRAIFRDERDRQQFLELTGELDERFGVEVHAYVLLDNHYHLVVRPALANVSRAMQWLAVSYAVWFNRRHRRVGHLFQGRFKAILVEDNAAAEVSRYVHLNPVRTRRLGLDKQRQAALAAGMGEASTREEVGIRLATLLAYPWSSYRAYIGQERGAAWLKCQELRAAVGGQHHTVAAQQAGYREYVESAVREGLPESPWERLEAQVVLGSAEFVERLRKLARGNPEEQPALRQLRAGTSWAAIQTAVEQVRGEPWASFRDQYGDWGRDAALYLARKHGGLKLRELGELAGGIDYRSVASAVKGFALRLAEDPPLAKKIRQIEAKFQNPEGVLPKG
;
A
#
# COMPACT_ATOMS: atom_id res chain seq x y z
N MET A 1 -9.19 14.08 9.09
CA MET A 1 -8.78 12.88 8.31
C MET A 1 -7.79 12.06 9.11
N ALA A 2 -8.02 10.74 9.22
CA ALA A 2 -7.10 9.85 9.91
C ALA A 2 -5.70 9.88 9.27
N ARG A 3 -4.66 9.84 10.09
CA ARG A 3 -3.27 9.83 9.61
C ARG A 3 -2.96 8.49 8.93
N PRO A 4 -2.43 8.45 7.70
CA PRO A 4 -1.96 7.20 7.10
C PRO A 4 -0.92 6.53 8.00
N LEU A 5 -1.05 5.22 8.17
CA LEU A 5 -0.04 4.41 8.85
C LEU A 5 1.28 4.50 8.10
N ARG A 6 2.37 4.61 8.84
CA ARG A 6 3.73 4.48 8.33
C ARG A 6 4.48 3.51 9.20
N ILE A 7 4.90 2.43 8.58
CA ILE A 7 5.76 1.44 9.22
C ILE A 7 7.17 1.76 8.77
N GLU A 8 8.07 1.94 9.70
CA GLU A 8 9.49 2.20 9.47
C GLU A 8 10.24 0.86 9.61
N ALA A 9 10.57 0.25 8.49
CA ALA A 9 11.27 -1.03 8.44
C ALA A 9 12.61 -0.87 7.70
N PRO A 10 13.74 -0.94 8.39
CA PRO A 10 15.06 -0.89 7.76
C PRO A 10 15.23 -2.03 6.75
N GLY A 11 15.84 -1.74 5.61
CA GLY A 11 16.10 -2.70 4.55
C GLY A 11 14.88 -3.15 3.75
N ALA A 12 13.67 -2.71 4.10
CA ALA A 12 12.47 -3.04 3.35
C ALA A 12 12.29 -2.12 2.12
N TRP A 13 11.66 -2.66 1.09
CA TRP A 13 11.28 -1.88 -0.08
C TRP A 13 10.06 -1.02 0.19
N TYR A 14 10.07 0.18 -0.39
CA TYR A 14 8.92 1.09 -0.34
C TYR A 14 8.59 1.62 -1.72
N HIS A 15 7.31 1.59 -2.05
CA HIS A 15 6.76 2.40 -3.12
C HIS A 15 6.26 3.72 -2.52
N ILE A 16 6.86 4.81 -2.94
CA ILE A 16 6.55 6.17 -2.48
C ILE A 16 5.83 6.92 -3.59
N THR A 17 4.76 7.63 -3.25
CA THR A 17 4.09 8.56 -4.18
C THR A 17 3.56 9.79 -3.48
N ALA A 18 3.60 10.93 -4.15
CA ALA A 18 2.91 12.15 -3.74
C ALA A 18 2.31 12.85 -4.97
N ARG A 19 1.20 13.51 -4.76
CA ARG A 19 0.44 14.17 -5.83
C ARG A 19 0.23 15.64 -5.51
N GLY A 20 0.19 16.45 -6.55
CA GLY A 20 -0.09 17.88 -6.46
C GLY A 20 -1.46 18.18 -5.87
N ASN A 21 -1.53 19.28 -5.12
CA ASN A 21 -2.79 19.79 -4.59
C ASN A 21 -3.76 20.06 -5.74
N GLU A 22 -5.05 19.69 -5.56
CA GLU A 22 -6.07 19.78 -6.60
C GLU A 22 -5.70 19.04 -7.91
N ARG A 23 -4.79 18.07 -7.84
CA ARG A 23 -4.22 17.34 -9.00
C ARG A 23 -3.47 18.26 -9.98
N ARG A 24 -3.08 19.45 -9.56
CA ARG A 24 -2.29 20.39 -10.37
C ARG A 24 -0.88 19.87 -10.59
N ALA A 25 -0.24 20.35 -11.66
CA ALA A 25 1.13 20.02 -11.99
C ALA A 25 2.09 20.43 -10.86
N ILE A 26 2.94 19.47 -10.47
CA ILE A 26 4.08 19.68 -9.57
C ILE A 26 5.38 19.84 -10.36
N PHE A 27 5.36 19.54 -11.64
CA PHE A 27 6.44 19.78 -12.59
C PHE A 27 5.85 20.56 -13.78
N ARG A 28 6.28 21.79 -14.01
CA ARG A 28 5.80 22.62 -15.10
C ARG A 28 6.71 22.57 -16.33
N ASP A 29 7.99 22.29 -16.10
CA ASP A 29 9.01 22.20 -17.13
C ASP A 29 10.12 21.19 -16.73
N GLU A 30 11.14 21.09 -17.59
CA GLU A 30 12.27 20.17 -17.38
C GLU A 30 13.12 20.56 -16.17
N ARG A 31 13.29 21.84 -15.90
CA ARG A 31 14.08 22.31 -14.76
C ARG A 31 13.45 21.91 -13.42
N ASP A 32 12.13 21.88 -13.35
CA ASP A 32 11.43 21.40 -12.16
C ASP A 32 11.74 19.93 -11.91
N ARG A 33 11.73 19.11 -12.97
CA ARG A 33 12.04 17.69 -12.89
C ARG A 33 13.50 17.42 -12.55
N GLN A 34 14.41 18.19 -13.16
CA GLN A 34 15.84 18.10 -12.84
C GLN A 34 16.11 18.39 -11.38
N GLN A 35 15.55 19.50 -10.85
CA GLN A 35 15.72 19.84 -9.43
C GLN A 35 15.17 18.77 -8.50
N PHE A 36 14.04 18.15 -8.86
CA PHE A 36 13.50 17.06 -8.07
C PHE A 36 14.43 15.83 -8.08
N LEU A 37 15.04 15.51 -9.23
CA LEU A 37 16.00 14.40 -9.35
C LEU A 37 17.31 14.69 -8.62
N GLU A 38 17.78 15.94 -8.62
CA GLU A 38 18.95 16.38 -7.83
C GLU A 38 18.71 16.14 -6.34
N LEU A 39 17.59 16.63 -5.80
CA LEU A 39 17.20 16.37 -4.41
C LEU A 39 16.99 14.87 -4.12
N THR A 40 16.47 14.13 -5.08
CA THR A 40 16.30 12.68 -4.95
C THR A 40 17.65 11.97 -4.84
N GLY A 41 18.65 12.44 -5.55
CA GLY A 41 20.03 11.95 -5.50
C GLY A 41 20.72 12.14 -4.16
N GLU A 42 20.30 13.13 -3.36
CA GLU A 42 20.86 13.37 -2.02
C GLU A 42 20.31 12.43 -0.92
N LEU A 43 19.30 11.62 -1.26
CA LEU A 43 18.62 10.76 -0.26
C LEU A 43 19.53 9.69 0.32
N ASP A 44 20.42 9.10 -0.49
CA ASP A 44 21.36 8.07 -0.03
C ASP A 44 22.38 8.66 0.93
N GLU A 45 23.06 9.74 0.55
CA GLU A 45 24.07 10.39 1.36
C GLU A 45 23.50 10.96 2.68
N ARG A 46 22.31 11.61 2.62
CA ARG A 46 21.74 12.28 3.79
C ARG A 46 21.02 11.35 4.76
N PHE A 47 20.40 10.30 4.24
CA PHE A 47 19.47 9.48 5.01
C PHE A 47 19.72 7.97 4.88
N GLY A 48 20.68 7.53 4.06
CA GLY A 48 20.87 6.12 3.73
C GLY A 48 19.67 5.52 3.03
N VAL A 49 19.00 6.30 2.17
CA VAL A 49 17.82 5.85 1.41
C VAL A 49 18.21 5.68 -0.05
N GLU A 50 18.42 4.45 -0.44
CA GLU A 50 18.72 4.08 -1.83
C GLU A 50 17.47 4.24 -2.72
N VAL A 51 17.67 4.77 -3.93
CA VAL A 51 16.61 4.92 -4.93
C VAL A 51 16.85 3.93 -6.05
N HIS A 52 15.88 3.05 -6.28
CA HIS A 52 16.01 1.97 -7.26
C HIS A 52 15.21 2.22 -8.54
N ALA A 53 14.03 2.80 -8.48
CA ALA A 53 13.27 3.17 -9.66
C ALA A 53 12.49 4.47 -9.43
N TYR A 54 12.23 5.20 -10.52
CA TYR A 54 11.39 6.39 -10.46
C TYR A 54 10.64 6.64 -11.77
N VAL A 55 9.56 7.41 -11.65
CA VAL A 55 8.89 8.12 -12.74
C VAL A 55 8.29 9.42 -12.23
N LEU A 56 8.51 10.50 -12.98
CA LEU A 56 7.97 11.84 -12.71
C LEU A 56 6.90 12.15 -13.74
N LEU A 57 5.64 12.16 -13.32
CA LEU A 57 4.50 12.58 -14.15
C LEU A 57 4.13 14.01 -13.80
N ASP A 58 3.45 14.73 -14.66
CA ASP A 58 3.24 16.18 -14.49
C ASP A 58 2.73 16.57 -13.10
N ASN A 59 1.81 15.80 -12.53
CA ASN A 59 1.14 16.13 -11.28
C ASN A 59 1.42 15.17 -10.12
N HIS A 60 2.26 14.16 -10.29
CA HIS A 60 2.68 13.23 -9.24
C HIS A 60 3.96 12.49 -9.64
N TYR A 61 4.57 11.85 -8.65
CA TYR A 61 5.73 10.99 -8.86
C TYR A 61 5.57 9.65 -8.18
N HIS A 62 6.33 8.67 -8.64
CA HIS A 62 6.55 7.40 -7.99
C HIS A 62 8.04 7.15 -7.81
N LEU A 63 8.42 6.67 -6.62
CA LEU A 63 9.77 6.19 -6.33
C LEU A 63 9.69 4.78 -5.76
N VAL A 64 10.66 3.95 -6.08
CA VAL A 64 10.95 2.70 -5.37
C VAL A 64 12.24 2.92 -4.59
N VAL A 65 12.15 2.85 -3.27
CA VAL A 65 13.28 3.16 -2.38
C VAL A 65 13.50 2.07 -1.34
N ARG A 66 14.73 1.97 -0.84
CA ARG A 66 15.13 1.03 0.22
C ARG A 66 15.96 1.78 1.26
N PRO A 67 15.40 2.11 2.43
CA PRO A 67 16.12 2.78 3.49
C PRO A 67 16.98 1.78 4.29
N ALA A 68 18.25 2.14 4.56
CA ALA A 68 19.10 1.37 5.46
C ALA A 68 18.65 1.49 6.93
N LEU A 69 17.99 2.59 7.29
CA LEU A 69 17.54 2.91 8.64
C LEU A 69 16.01 3.10 8.69
N ALA A 70 15.43 3.06 9.89
CA ALA A 70 14.01 3.33 10.13
C ALA A 70 13.69 4.84 10.04
N ASN A 71 13.91 5.46 8.88
CA ASN A 71 13.84 6.92 8.71
C ASN A 71 13.21 7.39 7.39
N VAL A 72 12.50 6.50 6.68
CA VAL A 72 11.88 6.83 5.39
C VAL A 72 10.94 8.04 5.49
N SER A 73 10.23 8.19 6.61
CA SER A 73 9.36 9.35 6.83
C SER A 73 10.12 10.66 6.86
N ARG A 74 11.28 10.69 7.53
CA ARG A 74 12.15 11.87 7.63
C ARG A 74 12.73 12.22 6.25
N ALA A 75 13.24 11.23 5.54
CA ALA A 75 13.82 11.41 4.21
C ALA A 75 12.79 11.96 3.21
N MET A 76 11.60 11.36 3.15
CA MET A 76 10.54 11.81 2.23
C MET A 76 9.93 13.15 2.64
N GLN A 77 9.88 13.48 3.92
CA GLN A 77 9.48 14.80 4.38
C GLN A 77 10.48 15.87 3.91
N TRP A 78 11.76 15.58 4.07
CA TRP A 78 12.83 16.49 3.61
C TRP A 78 12.73 16.72 2.10
N LEU A 79 12.63 15.66 1.29
CA LEU A 79 12.47 15.76 -0.16
C LEU A 79 11.26 16.61 -0.54
N ALA A 80 10.09 16.32 0.04
CA ALA A 80 8.85 17.03 -0.28
C ALA A 80 8.91 18.51 0.10
N VAL A 81 9.47 18.85 1.27
CA VAL A 81 9.58 20.22 1.76
C VAL A 81 10.61 21.00 0.93
N SER A 82 11.80 20.45 0.72
CA SER A 82 12.87 21.07 -0.05
C SER A 82 12.40 21.39 -1.47
N TYR A 83 11.76 20.44 -2.13
CA TYR A 83 11.22 20.66 -3.46
C TYR A 83 10.06 21.68 -3.47
N ALA A 84 9.12 21.58 -2.53
CA ALA A 84 7.98 22.52 -2.47
C ALA A 84 8.43 23.97 -2.23
N VAL A 85 9.42 24.18 -1.36
CA VAL A 85 10.00 25.51 -1.12
C VAL A 85 10.65 26.05 -2.39
N TRP A 86 11.50 25.24 -3.04
CA TRP A 86 12.16 25.63 -4.29
C TRP A 86 11.15 25.93 -5.40
N PHE A 87 10.18 25.04 -5.62
CA PHE A 87 9.14 25.19 -6.64
C PHE A 87 8.28 26.45 -6.41
N ASN A 88 7.80 26.68 -5.18
CA ASN A 88 7.02 27.84 -4.84
C ASN A 88 7.80 29.15 -5.04
N ARG A 89 9.08 29.17 -4.65
CA ARG A 89 9.97 30.32 -4.86
C ARG A 89 10.16 30.61 -6.35
N ARG A 90 10.50 29.58 -7.14
CA ARG A 90 10.72 29.69 -8.58
C ARG A 90 9.47 30.22 -9.32
N HIS A 91 8.31 29.68 -8.98
CA HIS A 91 7.04 29.96 -9.65
C HIS A 91 6.22 31.07 -8.98
N ARG A 92 6.79 31.79 -8.00
CA ARG A 92 6.12 32.85 -7.23
C ARG A 92 4.75 32.43 -6.69
N ARG A 93 4.69 31.20 -6.11
CA ARG A 93 3.47 30.62 -5.55
C ARG A 93 3.50 30.65 -4.02
N VAL A 94 2.30 30.68 -3.44
CA VAL A 94 2.07 30.48 -2.01
C VAL A 94 1.17 29.27 -1.78
N GLY A 95 1.25 28.66 -0.58
CA GLY A 95 0.43 27.52 -0.20
C GLY A 95 1.05 26.16 -0.54
N HIS A 96 0.27 25.12 -0.27
CA HIS A 96 0.73 23.75 -0.42
C HIS A 96 0.93 23.33 -1.89
N LEU A 97 2.07 22.73 -2.20
CA LEU A 97 2.32 22.12 -3.50
C LEU A 97 1.65 20.75 -3.60
N PHE A 98 1.80 19.93 -2.57
CA PHE A 98 1.22 18.58 -2.49
C PHE A 98 -0.12 18.59 -1.76
N GLN A 99 -1.04 17.70 -2.17
CA GLN A 99 -2.38 17.59 -1.55
C GLN A 99 -2.36 17.04 -0.12
N GLY A 100 -1.20 16.60 0.36
CA GLY A 100 -0.99 16.04 1.67
C GLY A 100 0.37 15.39 1.78
N ARG A 101 0.54 14.55 2.80
CA ARG A 101 1.77 13.77 2.97
C ARG A 101 1.90 12.73 1.84
N PHE A 102 3.12 12.32 1.54
CA PHE A 102 3.39 11.21 0.65
C PHE A 102 2.71 9.92 1.15
N LYS A 103 2.37 9.03 0.25
CA LYS A 103 1.96 7.66 0.52
C LYS A 103 3.18 6.76 0.46
N ALA A 104 3.27 5.83 1.38
CA ALA A 104 4.30 4.80 1.41
C ALA A 104 3.62 3.43 1.50
N ILE A 105 3.96 2.54 0.61
CA ILE A 105 3.54 1.15 0.60
C ILE A 105 4.79 0.32 0.82
N LEU A 106 4.80 -0.50 1.86
CA LEU A 106 5.82 -1.52 2.08
C LEU A 106 5.65 -2.64 1.06
N VAL A 107 6.75 -3.07 0.49
CA VAL A 107 6.78 -4.08 -0.56
C VAL A 107 7.72 -5.20 -0.13
N GLU A 108 7.28 -6.43 -0.24
CA GLU A 108 8.12 -7.60 -0.03
C GLU A 108 9.13 -7.78 -1.16
N ASP A 109 10.29 -8.37 -0.86
CA ASP A 109 11.41 -8.49 -1.80
C ASP A 109 11.00 -9.11 -3.14
N ASN A 110 10.17 -10.17 -3.10
CA ASN A 110 9.66 -10.86 -4.29
C ASN A 110 8.70 -10.02 -5.16
N ALA A 111 8.08 -8.98 -4.59
CA ALA A 111 7.17 -8.07 -5.29
C ALA A 111 7.86 -6.78 -5.79
N ALA A 112 9.11 -6.53 -5.38
CA ALA A 112 9.81 -5.28 -5.69
C ALA A 112 10.02 -5.07 -7.20
N ALA A 113 10.32 -6.15 -7.93
CA ALA A 113 10.46 -6.11 -9.39
C ALA A 113 9.12 -5.79 -10.09
N GLU A 114 8.01 -6.35 -9.62
CA GLU A 114 6.67 -6.04 -10.13
C GLU A 114 6.31 -4.57 -9.91
N VAL A 115 6.63 -4.04 -8.74
CA VAL A 115 6.42 -2.63 -8.42
C VAL A 115 7.29 -1.72 -9.29
N SER A 116 8.54 -2.10 -9.58
CA SER A 116 9.40 -1.35 -10.50
C SER A 116 8.82 -1.32 -11.93
N ARG A 117 8.31 -2.46 -12.43
CA ARG A 117 7.57 -2.52 -13.70
C ARG A 117 6.34 -1.61 -13.70
N TYR A 118 5.56 -1.65 -12.63
CA TYR A 118 4.41 -0.74 -12.48
C TYR A 118 4.85 0.72 -12.56
N VAL A 119 5.94 1.11 -11.89
CA VAL A 119 6.49 2.47 -11.91
C VAL A 119 6.90 2.85 -13.32
N HIS A 120 7.62 1.99 -14.03
CA HIS A 120 8.09 2.26 -15.39
C HIS A 120 6.96 2.35 -16.42
N LEU A 121 5.87 1.60 -16.24
CA LEU A 121 4.72 1.61 -17.16
C LEU A 121 3.78 2.82 -16.98
N ASN A 122 3.95 3.64 -15.92
CA ASN A 122 3.07 4.79 -15.67
C ASN A 122 2.93 5.77 -16.85
N PRO A 123 3.97 6.09 -17.64
CA PRO A 123 3.83 7.01 -18.78
C PRO A 123 2.82 6.53 -19.83
N VAL A 124 2.62 5.23 -19.94
CA VAL A 124 1.69 4.63 -20.92
C VAL A 124 0.34 4.23 -20.34
N ARG A 125 0.19 4.22 -19.01
CA ARG A 125 -1.07 3.91 -18.30
C ARG A 125 -2.04 5.10 -18.33
N THR A 126 -2.33 5.59 -19.51
CA THR A 126 -3.19 6.77 -19.71
C THR A 126 -4.40 6.41 -20.54
N ARG A 127 -5.51 7.16 -20.35
CA ARG A 127 -6.73 7.02 -21.16
C ARG A 127 -6.46 7.23 -22.66
N ARG A 128 -5.58 8.18 -22.99
CA ARG A 128 -5.19 8.48 -24.37
C ARG A 128 -4.58 7.27 -25.07
N LEU A 129 -3.83 6.43 -24.35
CA LEU A 129 -3.17 5.24 -24.89
C LEU A 129 -4.00 3.96 -24.67
N GLY A 130 -5.22 4.10 -24.12
CA GLY A 130 -6.11 2.99 -23.90
C GLY A 130 -5.58 1.95 -22.91
N LEU A 131 -4.78 2.37 -21.93
CA LEU A 131 -4.24 1.53 -20.85
C LEU A 131 -4.67 2.06 -19.47
N ASP A 132 -5.76 2.83 -19.39
CA ASP A 132 -6.35 3.26 -18.13
C ASP A 132 -7.09 2.11 -17.42
N LYS A 133 -7.43 2.33 -16.15
CA LYS A 133 -8.11 1.31 -15.33
C LYS A 133 -9.44 0.81 -15.89
N GLN A 134 -10.20 1.68 -16.57
CA GLN A 134 -11.53 1.31 -17.09
C GLN A 134 -11.39 0.33 -18.26
N ARG A 135 -10.47 0.60 -19.20
CA ARG A 135 -10.22 -0.31 -20.33
C ARG A 135 -9.60 -1.63 -19.86
N GLN A 136 -8.71 -1.59 -18.87
CA GLN A 136 -8.16 -2.81 -18.28
C GLN A 136 -9.23 -3.66 -17.60
N ALA A 137 -10.14 -3.06 -16.85
CA ALA A 137 -11.26 -3.78 -16.24
C ALA A 137 -12.21 -4.37 -17.28
N ALA A 138 -12.47 -3.66 -18.38
CA ALA A 138 -13.30 -4.15 -19.49
C ALA A 138 -12.62 -5.34 -20.19
N LEU A 139 -11.30 -5.28 -20.43
CA LEU A 139 -10.53 -6.39 -21.01
C LEU A 139 -10.55 -7.61 -20.11
N ALA A 140 -10.31 -7.43 -18.80
CA ALA A 140 -10.36 -8.52 -17.81
C ALA A 140 -11.75 -9.17 -17.71
N ALA A 141 -12.82 -8.40 -17.95
CA ALA A 141 -14.18 -8.89 -17.99
C ALA A 141 -14.57 -9.50 -19.36
N GLY A 142 -13.65 -9.59 -20.33
CA GLY A 142 -13.94 -10.10 -21.67
C GLY A 142 -14.80 -9.16 -22.54
N MET A 143 -14.98 -7.90 -22.12
CA MET A 143 -15.82 -6.90 -22.78
C MET A 143 -15.02 -5.91 -23.65
N GLY A 144 -13.71 -6.11 -23.81
CA GLY A 144 -12.81 -5.22 -24.55
C GLY A 144 -12.19 -5.90 -25.75
N GLU A 145 -11.87 -5.11 -26.79
CA GLU A 145 -11.08 -5.59 -27.91
C GLU A 145 -9.60 -5.64 -27.57
N ALA A 146 -8.90 -6.67 -28.05
CA ALA A 146 -7.45 -6.78 -27.95
C ALA A 146 -6.77 -5.57 -28.62
N SER A 147 -5.64 -5.16 -28.08
CA SER A 147 -4.89 -4.03 -28.64
C SER A 147 -4.36 -4.35 -30.02
N THR A 148 -4.49 -3.43 -30.94
CA THR A 148 -3.93 -3.56 -32.29
C THR A 148 -2.40 -3.46 -32.23
N ARG A 149 -1.74 -4.00 -33.27
CA ARG A 149 -0.27 -3.89 -33.42
C ARG A 149 0.20 -2.43 -33.47
N GLU A 150 -0.58 -1.56 -34.07
CA GLU A 150 -0.31 -0.11 -34.14
C GLU A 150 -0.39 0.54 -32.76
N GLU A 151 -1.46 0.30 -31.98
CA GLU A 151 -1.58 0.80 -30.60
C GLU A 151 -0.42 0.35 -29.71
N VAL A 152 -0.01 -0.93 -29.83
CA VAL A 152 1.15 -1.45 -29.11
C VAL A 152 2.43 -0.71 -29.53
N GLY A 153 2.63 -0.50 -30.83
CA GLY A 153 3.77 0.27 -31.36
C GLY A 153 3.85 1.68 -30.80
N ILE A 154 2.73 2.40 -30.79
CA ILE A 154 2.65 3.77 -30.24
C ILE A 154 2.98 3.78 -28.73
N ARG A 155 2.46 2.80 -27.97
CA ARG A 155 2.73 2.67 -26.53
C ARG A 155 4.21 2.40 -26.24
N LEU A 156 4.82 1.48 -26.96
CA LEU A 156 6.26 1.18 -26.82
C LEU A 156 7.12 2.38 -27.19
N ALA A 157 6.81 3.07 -28.29
CA ALA A 157 7.51 4.29 -28.68
C ALA A 157 7.40 5.38 -27.61
N THR A 158 6.19 5.56 -27.04
CA THR A 158 5.95 6.52 -25.94
C THR A 158 6.77 6.16 -24.70
N LEU A 159 6.78 4.88 -24.32
CA LEU A 159 7.53 4.38 -23.15
C LEU A 159 9.03 4.61 -23.30
N LEU A 160 9.59 4.26 -24.47
CA LEU A 160 11.02 4.41 -24.79
C LEU A 160 11.45 5.88 -24.90
N ALA A 161 10.56 6.74 -25.38
CA ALA A 161 10.84 8.16 -25.53
C ALA A 161 10.67 8.96 -24.22
N TYR A 162 10.06 8.39 -23.17
CA TYR A 162 9.75 9.13 -21.95
C TYR A 162 11.01 9.40 -21.10
N PRO A 163 11.49 10.66 -21.00
CA PRO A 163 12.80 10.96 -20.41
C PRO A 163 12.79 11.02 -18.88
N TRP A 164 11.60 11.14 -18.25
CA TRP A 164 11.46 11.36 -16.81
C TRP A 164 11.14 10.08 -16.05
N SER A 165 11.75 8.98 -16.50
CA SER A 165 11.65 7.65 -15.90
C SER A 165 13.00 6.97 -15.86
N SER A 166 13.29 6.19 -14.84
CA SER A 166 14.49 5.36 -14.77
C SER A 166 14.49 4.19 -15.77
N TYR A 167 13.40 3.96 -16.51
CA TYR A 167 13.27 2.83 -17.45
C TYR A 167 14.40 2.75 -18.47
N ARG A 168 14.76 3.87 -19.09
CA ARG A 168 15.82 3.94 -20.12
C ARG A 168 17.19 3.52 -19.58
N ALA A 169 17.50 3.85 -18.32
CA ALA A 169 18.70 3.40 -17.65
C ALA A 169 18.67 1.87 -17.36
N TYR A 170 17.50 1.34 -17.01
CA TYR A 170 17.33 -0.10 -16.79
C TYR A 170 17.59 -0.94 -18.01
N ILE A 171 17.23 -0.48 -19.19
CA ILE A 171 17.40 -1.19 -20.48
C ILE A 171 18.70 -0.82 -21.22
N GLY A 172 19.55 0.02 -20.61
CA GLY A 172 20.83 0.43 -21.20
C GLY A 172 20.72 1.44 -22.35
N GLN A 173 19.55 2.08 -22.53
CA GLN A 173 19.34 3.11 -23.55
C GLN A 173 19.99 4.44 -23.17
N GLU A 174 20.17 4.67 -21.87
CA GLU A 174 20.92 5.82 -21.34
C GLU A 174 21.76 5.42 -20.14
N ARG A 175 22.75 6.23 -19.80
CA ARG A 175 23.51 6.08 -18.57
C ARG A 175 22.65 6.57 -17.40
N GLY A 176 22.35 5.68 -16.44
CA GLY A 176 21.66 6.06 -15.21
C GLY A 176 22.47 7.05 -14.37
N ALA A 177 21.80 7.87 -13.59
CA ALA A 177 22.43 8.72 -12.58
C ALA A 177 23.21 7.85 -11.57
N ALA A 178 24.34 8.36 -11.06
CA ALA A 178 25.23 7.60 -10.16
C ALA A 178 24.54 7.10 -8.88
N TRP A 179 23.54 7.83 -8.40
CA TRP A 179 22.74 7.48 -7.22
C TRP A 179 21.65 6.43 -7.49
N LEU A 180 21.33 6.13 -8.75
CA LEU A 180 20.26 5.19 -9.11
C LEU A 180 20.76 3.75 -9.05
N LYS A 181 20.18 2.93 -8.20
CA LYS A 181 20.57 1.52 -7.95
C LYS A 181 19.73 0.55 -8.79
N CYS A 182 20.01 0.44 -10.10
CA CYS A 182 19.25 -0.43 -11.01
C CYS A 182 19.54 -1.93 -10.86
N GLN A 183 20.73 -2.29 -10.35
CA GLN A 183 21.29 -3.63 -10.50
C GLN A 183 20.44 -4.71 -9.84
N GLU A 184 20.00 -4.51 -8.62
CA GLU A 184 19.27 -5.51 -7.81
C GLU A 184 17.94 -5.91 -8.49
N LEU A 185 17.09 -4.93 -8.81
CA LEU A 185 15.79 -5.20 -9.44
C LEU A 185 15.91 -5.73 -10.86
N ARG A 186 16.95 -5.30 -11.59
CA ARG A 186 17.25 -5.82 -12.93
C ARG A 186 17.70 -7.28 -12.87
N ALA A 187 18.57 -7.63 -11.92
CA ALA A 187 19.02 -9.00 -11.71
C ALA A 187 17.87 -9.92 -11.25
N ALA A 188 16.97 -9.42 -10.40
CA ALA A 188 15.81 -10.18 -9.94
C ALA A 188 14.88 -10.62 -11.09
N VAL A 189 14.79 -9.84 -12.18
CA VAL A 189 14.00 -10.15 -13.37
C VAL A 189 14.79 -10.98 -14.38
N GLY A 190 16.06 -10.63 -14.58
CA GLY A 190 16.91 -11.24 -15.58
C GLY A 190 17.35 -12.68 -15.28
N GLY A 191 16.96 -13.23 -14.12
CA GLY A 191 17.30 -14.60 -13.76
C GLY A 191 18.82 -14.82 -13.65
N GLN A 192 19.28 -16.00 -14.09
CA GLN A 192 20.70 -16.40 -14.02
C GLN A 192 21.62 -15.74 -15.08
N HIS A 193 21.19 -14.64 -15.70
CA HIS A 193 22.04 -13.94 -16.66
C HIS A 193 23.23 -13.28 -15.98
N HIS A 194 24.44 -13.68 -16.38
CA HIS A 194 25.70 -13.21 -15.77
C HIS A 194 26.19 -11.86 -16.32
N THR A 195 25.63 -11.38 -17.43
CA THR A 195 26.06 -10.12 -18.05
C THR A 195 25.05 -9.01 -17.85
N VAL A 196 25.53 -7.79 -17.72
CA VAL A 196 24.70 -6.58 -17.60
C VAL A 196 23.79 -6.43 -18.82
N ALA A 197 24.31 -6.68 -20.03
CA ALA A 197 23.53 -6.57 -21.27
C ALA A 197 22.36 -7.57 -21.30
N ALA A 198 22.59 -8.82 -20.89
CA ALA A 198 21.53 -9.83 -20.84
C ALA A 198 20.46 -9.49 -19.76
N GLN A 199 20.87 -8.97 -18.60
CA GLN A 199 19.94 -8.47 -17.59
C GLN A 199 19.12 -7.28 -18.09
N GLN A 200 19.71 -6.37 -18.85
CA GLN A 200 19.02 -5.24 -19.49
C GLN A 200 17.99 -5.72 -20.51
N ALA A 201 18.35 -6.67 -21.35
CA ALA A 201 17.45 -7.28 -22.32
C ALA A 201 16.30 -8.03 -21.64
N GLY A 202 16.58 -8.81 -20.60
CA GLY A 202 15.56 -9.51 -19.81
C GLY A 202 14.59 -8.53 -19.12
N TYR A 203 15.10 -7.47 -18.53
CA TYR A 203 14.25 -6.45 -17.90
C TYR A 203 13.40 -5.68 -18.93
N ARG A 204 13.98 -5.40 -20.11
CA ARG A 204 13.25 -4.80 -21.23
C ARG A 204 12.08 -5.67 -21.64
N GLU A 205 12.32 -6.96 -21.88
CA GLU A 205 11.25 -7.90 -22.24
C GLU A 205 10.19 -8.00 -21.14
N TYR A 206 10.59 -8.07 -19.89
CA TYR A 206 9.67 -8.08 -18.73
C TYR A 206 8.72 -6.88 -18.68
N VAL A 207 9.18 -5.69 -19.04
CA VAL A 207 8.35 -4.48 -19.05
C VAL A 207 7.53 -4.38 -20.33
N GLU A 208 8.14 -4.67 -21.49
CA GLU A 208 7.50 -4.49 -22.80
C GLU A 208 6.48 -5.59 -23.11
N SER A 209 6.64 -6.83 -22.62
CA SER A 209 5.63 -7.90 -22.74
C SER A 209 4.30 -7.45 -22.14
N ALA A 210 4.31 -6.74 -21.02
CA ALA A 210 3.11 -6.20 -20.41
C ALA A 210 2.36 -5.17 -21.30
N VAL A 211 3.07 -4.48 -22.18
CA VAL A 211 2.46 -3.57 -23.16
C VAL A 211 1.88 -4.33 -24.34
N ARG A 212 2.51 -5.44 -24.77
CA ARG A 212 2.09 -6.28 -25.91
C ARG A 212 0.90 -7.17 -25.55
N GLU A 213 0.97 -7.82 -24.39
CA GLU A 213 0.03 -8.86 -23.96
C GLU A 213 -1.15 -8.30 -23.15
N GLY A 214 -1.08 -7.05 -22.76
CA GLY A 214 -1.98 -6.40 -21.81
C GLY A 214 -1.32 -6.22 -20.45
N LEU A 215 -1.68 -5.14 -19.78
CA LEU A 215 -1.11 -4.86 -18.47
C LEU A 215 -1.62 -5.89 -17.46
N PRO A 216 -0.73 -6.46 -16.65
CA PRO A 216 -1.16 -7.34 -15.57
C PRO A 216 -2.04 -6.56 -14.57
N GLU A 217 -2.77 -7.29 -13.74
CA GLU A 217 -3.49 -6.72 -12.62
C GLU A 217 -2.60 -5.74 -11.84
N SER A 218 -3.21 -4.70 -11.33
CA SER A 218 -2.48 -3.73 -10.54
C SER A 218 -1.96 -4.40 -9.26
N PRO A 219 -0.65 -4.31 -8.93
CA PRO A 219 -0.14 -4.88 -7.69
C PRO A 219 -0.89 -4.37 -6.45
N TRP A 220 -1.54 -3.21 -6.58
CA TRP A 220 -2.30 -2.59 -5.50
C TRP A 220 -3.64 -3.25 -5.18
N GLU A 221 -4.11 -4.21 -5.97
CA GLU A 221 -5.32 -5.00 -5.68
C GLU A 221 -5.06 -6.03 -4.58
N ARG A 222 -3.79 -6.40 -4.39
CA ARG A 222 -3.32 -7.33 -3.34
C ARG A 222 -2.81 -6.63 -2.08
N LEU A 223 -3.18 -5.33 -1.87
CA LEU A 223 -2.72 -4.57 -0.70
C LEU A 223 -3.43 -5.00 0.58
N GLU A 224 -2.64 -5.40 1.56
CA GLU A 224 -3.09 -5.57 2.93
C GLU A 224 -3.07 -4.23 3.69
N ALA A 225 -4.17 -3.94 4.39
CA ALA A 225 -4.36 -2.70 5.15
C ALA A 225 -4.02 -1.40 4.38
N GLN A 226 -4.03 -1.44 3.04
CA GLN A 226 -3.67 -0.33 2.13
C GLN A 226 -2.21 0.15 2.23
N VAL A 227 -1.34 -0.55 2.93
CA VAL A 227 0.04 -0.12 3.21
C VAL A 227 1.10 -1.19 3.01
N VAL A 228 0.72 -2.47 2.81
CA VAL A 228 1.64 -3.59 2.63
C VAL A 228 1.29 -4.38 1.38
N LEU A 229 2.30 -4.67 0.57
CA LEU A 229 2.24 -5.60 -0.56
C LEU A 229 3.21 -6.75 -0.29
N GLY A 230 2.69 -7.94 -0.03
CA GLY A 230 3.50 -9.11 0.28
C GLY A 230 2.69 -10.28 0.82
N SER A 231 3.39 -11.34 1.20
CA SER A 231 2.84 -12.56 1.78
C SER A 231 2.24 -12.35 3.18
N ALA A 232 1.45 -13.30 3.64
CA ALA A 232 0.89 -13.30 4.99
C ALA A 232 1.99 -13.27 6.06
N GLU A 233 3.11 -13.99 5.84
CA GLU A 233 4.27 -14.01 6.72
C GLU A 233 4.95 -12.65 6.79
N PHE A 234 5.06 -11.94 5.66
CA PHE A 234 5.61 -10.59 5.61
C PHE A 234 4.73 -9.62 6.40
N VAL A 235 3.41 -9.68 6.18
CA VAL A 235 2.43 -8.87 6.92
C VAL A 235 2.56 -9.11 8.43
N GLU A 236 2.70 -10.39 8.86
CA GLU A 236 2.85 -10.73 10.29
C GLU A 236 4.14 -10.16 10.90
N ARG A 237 5.26 -10.21 10.18
CA ARG A 237 6.50 -9.56 10.61
C ARG A 237 6.32 -8.05 10.80
N LEU A 238 5.62 -7.40 9.88
CA LEU A 238 5.38 -5.96 9.94
C LEU A 238 4.40 -5.55 11.05
N ARG A 239 3.46 -6.42 11.43
CA ARG A 239 2.56 -6.19 12.58
C ARG A 239 3.35 -5.91 13.86
N LYS A 240 4.45 -6.64 14.07
CA LYS A 240 5.33 -6.46 15.24
C LYS A 240 6.09 -5.14 15.23
N LEU A 241 6.37 -4.61 14.05
CA LEU A 241 7.07 -3.32 13.88
C LEU A 241 6.12 -2.12 13.88
N ALA A 242 4.83 -2.35 13.65
CA ALA A 242 3.85 -1.28 13.54
C ALA A 242 3.58 -0.62 14.91
N ARG A 243 3.95 0.65 15.04
CA ARG A 243 3.75 1.48 16.25
C ARG A 243 2.66 2.51 16.00
N GLY A 244 1.97 2.93 17.05
CA GLY A 244 0.95 3.98 17.02
C GLY A 244 -0.36 3.58 17.70
N ASN A 245 -1.32 4.49 17.69
CA ASN A 245 -2.66 4.28 18.25
C ASN A 245 -3.60 3.74 17.15
N PRO A 246 -4.15 2.51 17.29
CA PRO A 246 -5.09 1.93 16.32
C PRO A 246 -6.40 2.72 16.19
N GLU A 247 -6.81 3.48 17.20
CA GLU A 247 -8.01 4.29 17.15
C GLU A 247 -7.87 5.48 16.20
N GLU A 248 -6.67 6.08 16.15
CA GLU A 248 -6.37 7.20 15.28
C GLU A 248 -5.91 6.79 13.87
N GLN A 249 -5.48 5.54 13.71
CA GLN A 249 -4.88 5.02 12.49
C GLN A 249 -5.63 3.76 11.99
N PRO A 250 -6.65 3.92 11.13
CA PRO A 250 -7.44 2.79 10.63
C PRO A 250 -6.60 1.70 9.94
N ALA A 251 -5.55 2.07 9.21
CA ALA A 251 -4.66 1.10 8.56
C ALA A 251 -3.83 0.29 9.58
N LEU A 252 -3.43 0.88 10.72
CA LEU A 252 -2.78 0.15 11.80
C LEU A 252 -3.72 -0.88 12.42
N ARG A 253 -4.99 -0.50 12.60
CA ARG A 253 -6.02 -1.42 13.09
C ARG A 253 -6.23 -2.57 12.10
N GLN A 254 -6.36 -2.27 10.79
CA GLN A 254 -6.48 -3.29 9.76
C GLN A 254 -5.25 -4.20 9.71
N LEU A 255 -4.05 -3.63 9.79
CA LEU A 255 -2.80 -4.41 9.80
C LEU A 255 -2.70 -5.31 11.04
N ARG A 256 -3.11 -4.82 12.22
CA ARG A 256 -3.13 -5.60 13.47
C ARG A 256 -4.30 -6.59 13.54
N ALA A 257 -5.29 -6.43 12.68
CA ALA A 257 -6.44 -7.30 12.59
C ALA A 257 -6.02 -8.66 12.01
N GLY A 258 -5.84 -9.63 12.87
CA GLY A 258 -5.50 -11.01 12.49
C GLY A 258 -6.67 -11.99 12.60
N THR A 259 -7.80 -11.54 13.18
CA THR A 259 -8.91 -12.41 13.55
C THR A 259 -10.13 -12.18 12.66
N SER A 260 -10.61 -13.23 11.98
CA SER A 260 -11.81 -13.15 11.16
C SER A 260 -13.07 -12.95 12.01
N TRP A 261 -14.11 -12.35 11.41
CA TRP A 261 -15.42 -12.24 12.05
C TRP A 261 -15.93 -13.60 12.52
N ALA A 262 -15.80 -14.63 11.67
CA ALA A 262 -16.25 -15.99 12.00
C ALA A 262 -15.54 -16.56 13.24
N ALA A 263 -14.23 -16.36 13.36
CA ALA A 263 -13.48 -16.81 14.53
C ALA A 263 -13.90 -16.08 15.81
N ILE A 264 -14.17 -14.79 15.74
CA ILE A 264 -14.65 -13.99 16.87
C ILE A 264 -16.07 -14.42 17.27
N GLN A 265 -16.95 -14.58 16.29
CA GLN A 265 -18.32 -15.05 16.50
C GLN A 265 -18.32 -16.41 17.20
N THR A 266 -17.58 -17.38 16.67
CA THR A 266 -17.45 -18.72 17.28
C THR A 266 -16.91 -18.64 18.72
N ALA A 267 -15.90 -17.81 18.98
CA ALA A 267 -15.35 -17.65 20.33
C ALA A 267 -16.37 -17.02 21.32
N VAL A 268 -17.18 -16.09 20.86
CA VAL A 268 -18.26 -15.49 21.65
C VAL A 268 -19.35 -16.52 21.95
N GLU A 269 -19.80 -17.27 20.95
CA GLU A 269 -20.77 -18.37 21.10
C GLU A 269 -20.32 -19.39 22.13
N GLN A 270 -19.06 -19.82 22.06
CA GLN A 270 -18.48 -20.78 22.99
C GLN A 270 -18.41 -20.27 24.44
N VAL A 271 -18.11 -19.01 24.67
CA VAL A 271 -18.04 -18.44 26.03
C VAL A 271 -19.42 -18.12 26.56
N ARG A 272 -20.35 -17.79 25.67
CA ARG A 272 -21.75 -17.51 26.04
C ARG A 272 -22.54 -18.80 26.24
N GLY A 273 -22.23 -19.86 25.50
CA GLY A 273 -22.99 -21.09 25.49
C GLY A 273 -24.27 -21.06 24.64
N GLU A 274 -24.41 -20.06 23.77
CA GLU A 274 -25.57 -19.85 22.91
C GLU A 274 -25.16 -19.52 21.48
N PRO A 275 -25.92 -19.94 20.45
CA PRO A 275 -25.63 -19.60 19.07
C PRO A 275 -25.87 -18.12 18.78
N TRP A 276 -25.12 -17.55 17.86
CA TRP A 276 -25.17 -16.14 17.45
C TRP A 276 -26.60 -15.65 17.14
N ALA A 277 -27.35 -16.47 16.46
CA ALA A 277 -28.72 -16.16 16.06
C ALA A 277 -29.67 -15.84 17.23
N SER A 278 -29.37 -16.35 18.45
CA SER A 278 -30.23 -16.14 19.62
C SER A 278 -30.09 -14.74 20.24
N PHE A 279 -28.93 -14.06 20.03
CA PHE A 279 -28.67 -12.76 20.65
C PHE A 279 -28.23 -11.68 19.64
N ARG A 280 -28.06 -12.03 18.38
CA ARG A 280 -27.65 -11.10 17.32
C ARG A 280 -28.52 -9.84 17.25
N ASP A 281 -29.82 -10.00 17.35
CA ASP A 281 -30.80 -8.93 17.17
C ASP A 281 -31.20 -8.25 18.48
N GLN A 282 -30.61 -8.65 19.61
CA GLN A 282 -30.91 -8.09 20.93
C GLN A 282 -30.03 -6.85 21.22
N TYR A 283 -30.66 -5.67 21.23
CA TYR A 283 -29.95 -4.42 21.52
C TYR A 283 -29.41 -4.39 22.97
N GLY A 284 -28.14 -4.02 23.13
CA GLY A 284 -27.48 -3.96 24.44
C GLY A 284 -27.07 -5.31 25.03
N ASP A 285 -27.28 -6.40 24.30
CA ASP A 285 -26.79 -7.71 24.70
C ASP A 285 -25.26 -7.74 24.74
N TRP A 286 -24.70 -8.27 25.83
CA TRP A 286 -23.26 -8.26 26.04
C TRP A 286 -22.49 -9.10 25.01
N GLY A 287 -23.05 -10.21 24.56
CA GLY A 287 -22.39 -11.11 23.58
C GLY A 287 -22.36 -10.46 22.18
N ARG A 288 -23.48 -9.85 21.76
CA ARG A 288 -23.56 -9.07 20.53
C ARG A 288 -22.56 -7.91 20.54
N ASP A 289 -22.60 -7.11 21.59
CA ASP A 289 -21.75 -5.93 21.70
C ASP A 289 -20.28 -6.31 21.85
N ALA A 290 -19.98 -7.44 22.52
CA ALA A 290 -18.64 -8.03 22.59
C ALA A 290 -18.13 -8.43 21.21
N ALA A 291 -18.95 -9.12 20.41
CA ALA A 291 -18.56 -9.51 19.04
C ALA A 291 -18.24 -8.29 18.18
N LEU A 292 -19.09 -7.25 18.22
CA LEU A 292 -18.86 -6.00 17.49
C LEU A 292 -17.58 -5.29 17.98
N TYR A 293 -17.38 -5.21 19.28
CA TYR A 293 -16.20 -4.59 19.89
C TYR A 293 -14.91 -5.34 19.53
N LEU A 294 -14.89 -6.66 19.68
CA LEU A 294 -13.73 -7.49 19.38
C LEU A 294 -13.43 -7.52 17.89
N ALA A 295 -14.43 -7.59 17.03
CA ALA A 295 -14.25 -7.53 15.60
C ALA A 295 -13.76 -6.14 15.13
N ARG A 296 -14.15 -5.07 15.82
CA ARG A 296 -13.57 -3.75 15.59
C ARG A 296 -12.13 -3.64 16.07
N LYS A 297 -11.81 -4.26 17.21
CA LYS A 297 -10.49 -4.22 17.86
C LYS A 297 -9.47 -5.16 17.17
N HIS A 298 -9.85 -6.40 16.91
CA HIS A 298 -8.98 -7.46 16.42
C HIS A 298 -9.23 -7.84 14.96
N GLY A 299 -10.44 -7.67 14.44
CA GLY A 299 -10.82 -7.92 13.05
C GLY A 299 -10.61 -6.71 12.13
N GLY A 300 -10.34 -5.52 12.66
CA GLY A 300 -10.10 -4.31 11.88
C GLY A 300 -11.27 -3.83 11.00
N LEU A 301 -12.42 -4.48 11.11
CA LEU A 301 -13.59 -4.24 10.28
C LEU A 301 -14.13 -2.81 10.42
N LYS A 302 -14.63 -2.23 9.34
CA LYS A 302 -15.30 -0.92 9.37
C LYS A 302 -16.67 -1.05 10.04
N LEU A 303 -17.18 0.04 10.59
CA LEU A 303 -18.49 0.03 11.25
C LEU A 303 -19.63 -0.41 10.31
N ARG A 304 -19.53 -0.08 9.01
CA ARG A 304 -20.50 -0.50 8.00
C ARG A 304 -20.42 -2.00 7.74
N GLU A 305 -19.23 -2.54 7.57
CA GLU A 305 -18.98 -3.97 7.39
C GLU A 305 -19.48 -4.78 8.60
N LEU A 306 -19.23 -4.27 9.81
CA LEU A 306 -19.77 -4.84 11.05
C LEU A 306 -21.30 -4.81 11.08
N GLY A 307 -21.92 -3.75 10.59
CA GLY A 307 -23.36 -3.64 10.50
C GLY A 307 -23.96 -4.70 9.56
N GLU A 308 -23.35 -4.90 8.40
CA GLU A 308 -23.76 -5.92 7.43
C GLU A 308 -23.62 -7.34 8.02
N LEU A 309 -22.49 -7.66 8.65
CA LEU A 309 -22.21 -8.96 9.28
C LEU A 309 -23.09 -9.23 10.50
N ALA A 310 -23.53 -8.21 11.21
CA ALA A 310 -24.37 -8.31 12.39
C ALA A 310 -25.88 -8.29 12.10
N GLY A 311 -26.28 -8.52 10.84
CA GLY A 311 -27.70 -8.63 10.47
C GLY A 311 -28.29 -7.35 9.85
N GLY A 312 -27.45 -6.47 9.27
CA GLY A 312 -27.90 -5.29 8.54
C GLY A 312 -28.18 -4.07 9.41
N ILE A 313 -27.54 -3.96 10.56
CA ILE A 313 -27.71 -2.80 11.45
C ILE A 313 -26.93 -1.57 10.94
N ASP A 314 -27.49 -0.39 11.19
CA ASP A 314 -26.89 0.89 10.81
C ASP A 314 -25.53 1.11 11.51
N TYR A 315 -24.58 1.70 10.80
CA TYR A 315 -23.22 1.95 11.29
C TYR A 315 -23.16 2.85 12.54
N ARG A 316 -24.15 3.73 12.75
CA ARG A 316 -24.24 4.59 13.97
C ARG A 316 -24.61 3.75 15.18
N SER A 317 -25.52 2.80 15.01
CA SER A 317 -25.88 1.82 16.04
C SER A 317 -24.69 0.95 16.41
N VAL A 318 -23.92 0.49 15.43
CA VAL A 318 -22.65 -0.23 15.65
C VAL A 318 -21.65 0.65 16.43
N ALA A 319 -21.49 1.91 16.05
CA ALA A 319 -20.59 2.85 16.72
C ALA A 319 -20.97 3.05 18.19
N SER A 320 -22.28 3.20 18.46
CA SER A 320 -22.81 3.35 19.82
C SER A 320 -22.61 2.09 20.65
N ALA A 321 -22.89 0.92 20.10
CA ALA A 321 -22.67 -0.37 20.76
C ALA A 321 -21.19 -0.58 21.12
N VAL A 322 -20.27 -0.37 20.17
CA VAL A 322 -18.82 -0.51 20.39
C VAL A 322 -18.33 0.46 21.46
N LYS A 323 -18.74 1.73 21.41
CA LYS A 323 -18.35 2.74 22.40
C LYS A 323 -18.94 2.45 23.78
N GLY A 324 -20.23 2.13 23.85
CA GLY A 324 -20.90 1.79 25.09
C GLY A 324 -20.32 0.54 25.75
N PHE A 325 -20.00 -0.47 24.93
CA PHE A 325 -19.36 -1.68 25.43
C PHE A 325 -17.95 -1.44 25.97
N ALA A 326 -17.15 -0.59 25.33
CA ALA A 326 -15.83 -0.22 25.83
C ALA A 326 -15.88 0.45 27.20
N LEU A 327 -16.88 1.31 27.46
CA LEU A 327 -17.11 1.93 28.77
C LEU A 327 -17.52 0.88 29.82
N ARG A 328 -18.51 0.05 29.51
CA ARG A 328 -18.91 -1.07 30.40
C ARG A 328 -17.76 -1.99 30.75
N LEU A 329 -16.89 -2.28 29.80
CA LEU A 329 -15.73 -3.15 30.02
C LEU A 329 -14.73 -2.59 31.04
N ALA A 330 -14.64 -1.26 31.16
CA ALA A 330 -13.77 -0.60 32.13
C ALA A 330 -14.35 -0.66 33.55
N GLU A 331 -15.68 -0.77 33.69
CA GLU A 331 -16.40 -0.69 34.97
C GLU A 331 -16.88 -2.07 35.50
N ASP A 332 -16.82 -3.13 34.63
CA ASP A 332 -17.33 -4.48 34.92
C ASP A 332 -16.23 -5.53 34.87
N PRO A 333 -15.57 -5.85 36.03
CA PRO A 333 -14.51 -6.86 36.08
C PRO A 333 -14.95 -8.28 35.67
N PRO A 334 -16.15 -8.79 35.99
CA PRO A 334 -16.70 -10.03 35.48
C PRO A 334 -16.79 -10.05 33.95
N LEU A 335 -17.27 -8.97 33.32
CA LEU A 335 -17.34 -8.84 31.88
C LEU A 335 -15.92 -8.83 31.26
N ALA A 336 -15.01 -8.09 31.87
CA ALA A 336 -13.61 -8.06 31.43
C ALA A 336 -12.94 -9.45 31.47
N LYS A 337 -13.29 -10.29 32.45
CA LYS A 337 -12.83 -11.69 32.53
C LYS A 337 -13.36 -12.52 31.35
N LYS A 338 -14.65 -12.40 31.01
CA LYS A 338 -15.26 -13.08 29.86
C LYS A 338 -14.59 -12.66 28.54
N ILE A 339 -14.32 -11.36 28.38
CA ILE A 339 -13.65 -10.87 27.17
C ILE A 339 -12.23 -11.44 27.04
N ARG A 340 -11.45 -11.51 28.10
CA ARG A 340 -10.14 -12.18 28.09
C ARG A 340 -10.22 -13.66 27.70
N GLN A 341 -11.27 -14.36 28.16
CA GLN A 341 -11.52 -15.76 27.76
C GLN A 341 -11.84 -15.88 26.28
N ILE A 342 -12.63 -14.97 25.72
CA ILE A 342 -12.94 -14.91 24.28
C ILE A 342 -11.67 -14.60 23.48
N GLU A 343 -10.89 -13.60 23.90
CA GLU A 343 -9.63 -13.23 23.23
C GLU A 343 -8.64 -14.39 23.20
N ALA A 344 -8.50 -15.15 24.29
CA ALA A 344 -7.62 -16.32 24.37
C ALA A 344 -7.99 -17.43 23.36
N LYS A 345 -9.28 -17.61 23.04
CA LYS A 345 -9.74 -18.63 22.11
C LYS A 345 -9.37 -18.38 20.66
N PHE A 346 -9.30 -17.13 20.22
CA PHE A 346 -8.95 -16.84 18.84
C PHE A 346 -7.52 -16.32 18.67
N GLN A 347 -6.81 -15.99 19.76
CA GLN A 347 -5.39 -15.61 19.71
C GLN A 347 -4.43 -16.80 19.82
N ASN A 348 -4.88 -17.93 20.41
CA ASN A 348 -4.14 -19.17 20.53
C ASN A 348 -5.00 -20.36 20.06
N PRO A 349 -5.22 -20.54 18.76
CA PRO A 349 -6.03 -21.66 18.26
C PRO A 349 -5.39 -23.05 18.48
N GLU A 350 -4.08 -23.13 18.78
CA GLU A 350 -3.35 -24.39 19.00
C GLU A 350 -3.38 -24.89 20.47
N GLY A 351 -4.08 -24.20 21.36
CA GLY A 351 -4.14 -24.52 22.79
C GLY A 351 -5.13 -25.64 23.18
N VAL A 352 -5.72 -26.38 22.24
CA VAL A 352 -6.62 -27.52 22.51
C VAL A 352 -6.01 -28.79 21.95
N LEU A 353 -4.94 -29.27 22.56
CA LEU A 353 -4.64 -30.72 22.56
C LEU A 353 -5.44 -31.38 23.69
N PRO A 354 -6.23 -32.41 23.42
CA PRO A 354 -6.86 -33.14 24.47
C PRO A 354 -5.75 -33.84 25.29
N LYS A 355 -5.75 -33.59 26.60
CA LYS A 355 -5.03 -34.46 27.51
C LYS A 355 -5.71 -35.81 27.44
N GLY A 356 -4.98 -36.79 26.87
CA GLY A 356 -5.30 -38.19 26.99
C GLY A 356 -5.13 -38.69 28.41
#